data_2bd2126ae87eee98ac488b4f0a532ed9
#
_entry.id   2bd2126ae87eee98ac488b4f0a532ed9
#
_cell.length_a   1.000
_cell.length_b   1.000
_cell.length_c   1.000
_cell.angle_alpha   90.00
_cell.angle_beta   90.00
_cell.angle_gamma   90.00
#
_symmetry.space_group_name_H-M   'P 1'
#
loop_
_entity.id
_entity.type
_entity.pdbx_description
1 polymer ?
#
loop_
_entity_poly.entity_id
_entity_poly.type
_entity_poly.pdbx_seq_one_letter_code
_entity_poly.pdbx_strand_id
1 'polypeptide(L)'
;MRIIILGPTGSGKGTQAKFIAKLLKLKHIETGALLRKEAKKNKFIKKLVDGGKLVPTNIVVDIIRKEIKNKKDFVLDGFPRTISQVKKFNVKPDLVLYLSVSKNNLTKRLLLRRRFDDTKENIGGRYHLFLKRALSVIRYYKKKKSLLTINGNPPIKQVSKNIKKILTRYLQQ
;
A
#
# COMPACT_ATOMS: atom_id res chain seq x y z
N MET A 1 16.36 5.83 -2.51
CA MET A 1 15.01 6.43 -2.52
C MET A 1 13.98 5.49 -1.90
N ARG A 2 13.17 5.99 -0.98
CA ARG A 2 12.15 5.23 -0.24
C ARG A 2 10.77 5.75 -0.59
N ILE A 3 10.00 4.96 -1.34
CA ILE A 3 8.65 5.34 -1.77
C ILE A 3 7.63 4.50 -1.02
N ILE A 4 6.60 5.13 -0.49
CA ILE A 4 5.43 4.43 0.07
C ILE A 4 4.26 4.65 -0.88
N ILE A 5 3.52 3.57 -1.19
CA ILE A 5 2.29 3.67 -1.95
C ILE A 5 1.09 3.25 -1.09
N LEU A 6 0.17 4.18 -0.91
CA LEU A 6 -1.06 4.03 -0.13
C LEU A 6 -2.28 3.96 -1.04
N GLY A 7 -3.32 3.32 -0.55
CA GLY A 7 -4.60 3.25 -1.25
C GLY A 7 -5.43 2.06 -0.79
N PRO A 8 -6.75 2.09 -0.99
CA PRO A 8 -7.62 0.98 -0.60
C PRO A 8 -7.31 -0.30 -1.39
N THR A 9 -7.81 -1.42 -0.89
CA THR A 9 -7.76 -2.69 -1.64
C THR A 9 -8.49 -2.49 -2.97
N GLY A 10 -7.92 -2.98 -4.07
CA GLY A 10 -8.49 -2.77 -5.43
C GLY A 10 -8.08 -1.45 -6.11
N SER A 11 -7.36 -0.54 -5.44
CA SER A 11 -6.95 0.73 -6.06
C SER A 11 -5.89 0.60 -7.17
N GLY A 12 -5.26 -0.55 -7.32
CA GLY A 12 -4.16 -0.75 -8.28
C GLY A 12 -2.77 -0.42 -7.73
N LYS A 13 -2.65 -0.13 -6.41
CA LYS A 13 -1.35 0.21 -5.79
C LYS A 13 -0.25 -0.83 -6.06
N GLY A 14 -0.55 -2.14 -5.97
CA GLY A 14 0.43 -3.18 -6.25
C GLY A 14 0.94 -3.16 -7.70
N THR A 15 0.05 -2.90 -8.66
CA THR A 15 0.42 -2.74 -10.08
C THR A 15 1.32 -1.51 -10.27
N GLN A 16 0.95 -0.39 -9.66
CA GLN A 16 1.74 0.84 -9.76
C GLN A 16 3.04 0.76 -8.96
N ALA A 17 3.07 0.06 -7.82
CA ALA A 17 4.30 -0.20 -7.07
C ALA A 17 5.32 -1.01 -7.89
N LYS A 18 4.87 -2.05 -8.59
CA LYS A 18 5.71 -2.82 -9.52
C LYS A 18 6.23 -1.95 -10.67
N PHE A 19 5.36 -1.11 -11.25
CA PHE A 19 5.75 -0.17 -12.31
C PHE A 19 6.82 0.80 -11.82
N ILE A 20 6.63 1.44 -10.65
CA ILE A 20 7.59 2.39 -10.05
C ILE A 20 8.91 1.68 -9.74
N ALA A 21 8.85 0.49 -9.16
CA ALA A 21 10.04 -0.29 -8.82
C ALA A 21 10.88 -0.62 -10.06
N LYS A 22 10.22 -1.00 -11.18
CA LYS A 22 10.90 -1.23 -12.46
C LYS A 22 11.49 0.06 -13.04
N LEU A 23 10.72 1.15 -13.02
CA LEU A 23 11.11 2.45 -13.59
C LEU A 23 12.35 3.02 -12.90
N LEU A 24 12.40 2.94 -11.57
CA LEU A 24 13.45 3.53 -10.73
C LEU A 24 14.47 2.51 -10.22
N LYS A 25 14.43 1.26 -10.69
CA LYS A 25 15.30 0.14 -10.26
C LYS A 25 15.28 -0.07 -8.74
N LEU A 26 14.11 0.10 -8.10
CA LEU A 26 13.91 -0.07 -6.66
C LEU A 26 13.40 -1.48 -6.33
N LYS A 27 13.60 -1.92 -5.08
CA LYS A 27 13.00 -3.17 -4.59
C LYS A 27 11.51 -2.96 -4.30
N HIS A 28 10.64 -3.75 -4.92
CA HIS A 28 9.22 -3.78 -4.55
C HIS A 28 8.99 -4.67 -3.33
N ILE A 29 8.36 -4.13 -2.29
CA ILE A 29 8.01 -4.81 -1.04
C ILE A 29 6.51 -4.74 -0.85
N GLU A 30 5.82 -5.85 -1.07
CA GLU A 30 4.37 -5.97 -0.88
C GLU A 30 4.07 -6.56 0.50
N THR A 31 3.62 -5.72 1.43
CA THR A 31 3.28 -6.14 2.81
C THR A 31 2.26 -7.27 2.84
N GLY A 32 1.26 -7.24 1.96
CA GLY A 32 0.27 -8.31 1.88
C GLY A 32 0.88 -9.66 1.48
N ALA A 33 1.86 -9.67 0.59
CA ALA A 33 2.58 -10.89 0.19
C ALA A 33 3.43 -11.43 1.35
N LEU A 34 4.13 -10.55 2.07
CA LEU A 34 4.91 -10.94 3.26
C LEU A 34 4.01 -11.56 4.34
N LEU A 35 2.88 -10.93 4.64
CA LEU A 35 1.93 -11.46 5.62
C LEU A 35 1.32 -12.80 5.20
N ARG A 36 1.00 -12.99 3.92
CA ARG A 36 0.53 -14.30 3.41
C ARG A 36 1.62 -15.37 3.50
N LYS A 37 2.89 -15.02 3.29
CA LYS A 37 4.03 -15.94 3.49
C LYS A 37 4.16 -16.36 4.95
N GLU A 38 4.08 -15.41 5.88
CA GLU A 38 4.10 -15.70 7.33
C GLU A 38 2.87 -16.48 7.78
N ALA A 39 1.70 -16.23 7.20
CA ALA A 39 0.47 -16.97 7.48
C ALA A 39 0.57 -18.48 7.20
N LYS A 40 1.45 -18.90 6.27
CA LYS A 40 1.71 -20.33 6.03
C LYS A 40 2.38 -21.02 7.21
N LYS A 41 3.10 -20.26 8.05
CA LYS A 41 3.89 -20.77 9.19
C LYS A 41 3.27 -20.47 10.55
N ASN A 42 2.31 -19.53 10.60
CA ASN A 42 1.73 -19.03 11.84
C ASN A 42 0.19 -19.00 11.74
N LYS A 43 -0.47 -19.91 12.48
CA LYS A 43 -1.94 -20.04 12.51
C LYS A 43 -2.66 -18.75 12.96
N PHE A 44 -2.07 -18.01 13.91
CA PHE A 44 -2.63 -16.74 14.38
C PHE A 44 -2.64 -15.68 13.26
N ILE A 45 -1.50 -15.51 12.57
CA ILE A 45 -1.41 -14.58 11.41
C ILE A 45 -2.37 -15.03 10.31
N LYS A 46 -2.46 -16.35 10.06
CA LYS A 46 -3.38 -16.92 9.07
C LYS A 46 -4.83 -16.52 9.35
N LYS A 47 -5.32 -16.74 10.58
CA LYS A 47 -6.68 -16.37 11.00
C LYS A 47 -7.00 -14.89 10.76
N LEU A 48 -6.03 -14.00 11.01
CA LEU A 48 -6.20 -12.56 10.79
C LEU A 48 -6.21 -12.19 9.30
N VAL A 49 -5.30 -12.77 8.53
CA VAL A 49 -5.17 -12.50 7.08
C VAL A 49 -6.39 -13.01 6.32
N ASP A 50 -6.83 -14.23 6.59
CA ASP A 50 -7.99 -14.86 5.95
C ASP A 50 -9.29 -14.09 6.31
N GLY A 51 -9.44 -13.65 7.56
CA GLY A 51 -10.56 -12.82 8.00
C GLY A 51 -10.47 -11.34 7.60
N GLY A 52 -9.49 -10.93 6.78
CA GLY A 52 -9.31 -9.53 6.35
C GLY A 52 -8.97 -8.56 7.48
N LYS A 53 -8.62 -9.07 8.66
CA LYS A 53 -8.28 -8.28 9.85
C LYS A 53 -6.83 -7.75 9.78
N LEU A 54 -6.53 -6.73 10.57
CA LEU A 54 -5.15 -6.24 10.68
C LEU A 54 -4.32 -7.14 11.61
N VAL A 55 -3.13 -7.50 11.14
CA VAL A 55 -2.10 -8.12 11.98
C VAL A 55 -1.55 -7.06 12.96
N PRO A 56 -1.24 -7.41 14.21
CA PRO A 56 -0.69 -6.50 15.21
C PRO A 56 0.51 -5.70 14.70
N THR A 57 0.57 -4.42 15.09
CA THR A 57 1.58 -3.46 14.60
C THR A 57 3.01 -3.96 14.75
N ASN A 58 3.32 -4.57 15.90
CA ASN A 58 4.66 -5.09 16.19
C ASN A 58 5.09 -6.13 15.17
N ILE A 59 4.23 -7.12 14.94
CA ILE A 59 4.50 -8.23 14.01
C ILE A 59 4.72 -7.70 12.58
N VAL A 60 3.84 -6.78 12.12
CA VAL A 60 3.97 -6.22 10.76
C VAL A 60 5.25 -5.41 10.61
N VAL A 61 5.57 -4.57 11.60
CA VAL A 61 6.79 -3.75 11.57
C VAL A 61 8.04 -4.62 11.56
N ASP A 62 8.08 -5.67 12.38
CA ASP A 62 9.24 -6.57 12.46
C ASP A 62 9.44 -7.35 11.16
N ILE A 63 8.36 -7.83 10.54
CA ILE A 63 8.41 -8.49 9.22
C ILE A 63 8.97 -7.53 8.17
N ILE A 64 8.49 -6.28 8.14
CA ILE A 64 8.96 -5.29 7.15
C ILE A 64 10.41 -4.90 7.44
N ARG A 65 10.79 -4.68 8.69
CA ARG A 65 12.18 -4.35 9.06
C ARG A 65 13.16 -5.44 8.64
N LYS A 66 12.81 -6.72 8.85
CA LYS A 66 13.62 -7.85 8.36
C LYS A 66 13.80 -7.79 6.84
N GLU A 67 12.73 -7.47 6.10
CA GLU A 67 12.78 -7.41 4.64
C GLU A 67 13.62 -6.23 4.11
N ILE A 68 13.66 -5.10 4.83
CA ILE A 68 14.40 -3.89 4.40
C ILE A 68 15.79 -3.77 5.01
N LYS A 69 16.22 -4.66 5.91
CA LYS A 69 17.46 -4.54 6.71
C LYS A 69 18.68 -4.13 5.88
N ASN A 70 18.82 -4.68 4.67
CA ASN A 70 19.96 -4.41 3.78
C ASN A 70 19.53 -3.67 2.50
N LYS A 71 18.40 -2.94 2.53
CA LYS A 71 17.84 -2.26 1.36
C LYS A 71 17.70 -0.77 1.65
N LYS A 72 18.53 0.04 1.03
CA LYS A 72 18.46 1.51 1.13
C LYS A 72 17.29 2.07 0.30
N ASP A 73 16.96 1.40 -0.80
CA ASP A 73 16.03 1.86 -1.84
C ASP A 73 14.91 0.86 -2.06
N PHE A 74 13.64 1.31 -1.91
CA PHE A 74 12.49 0.43 -2.06
C PHE A 74 11.18 1.19 -2.34
N VAL A 75 10.22 0.46 -2.89
CA VAL A 75 8.80 0.83 -2.94
C VAL A 75 8.04 -0.08 -1.98
N LEU A 76 7.43 0.50 -0.94
CA LEU A 76 6.66 -0.21 0.07
C LEU A 76 5.16 -0.10 -0.23
N ASP A 77 4.53 -1.24 -0.55
CA ASP A 77 3.11 -1.33 -0.89
C ASP A 77 2.27 -1.85 0.28
N GLY A 78 1.22 -1.09 0.61
CA GLY A 78 0.20 -1.50 1.57
C GLY A 78 0.58 -1.32 3.04
N PHE A 79 1.59 -0.54 3.34
CA PHE A 79 2.01 -0.12 4.68
C PHE A 79 2.56 1.32 4.62
N PRO A 80 2.39 2.14 5.69
CA PRO A 80 1.63 1.88 6.91
C PRO A 80 0.11 2.00 6.69
N ARG A 81 -0.68 1.32 7.55
CA ARG A 81 -2.16 1.39 7.53
C ARG A 81 -2.74 2.11 8.73
N THR A 82 -1.94 2.39 9.74
CA THR A 82 -2.33 3.10 10.97
C THR A 82 -1.23 4.05 11.44
N ILE A 83 -1.58 5.03 12.25
CA ILE A 83 -0.60 5.96 12.86
C ILE A 83 0.36 5.23 13.81
N SER A 84 -0.10 4.21 14.52
CA SER A 84 0.78 3.40 15.36
C SER A 84 1.87 2.71 14.54
N GLN A 85 1.53 2.24 13.32
CA GLN A 85 2.52 1.69 12.38
C GLN A 85 3.51 2.76 11.91
N VAL A 86 3.06 3.98 11.58
CA VAL A 86 3.94 5.09 11.22
C VAL A 86 4.97 5.37 12.31
N LYS A 87 4.49 5.58 13.54
CA LYS A 87 5.33 5.90 14.69
C LYS A 87 6.33 4.77 15.01
N LYS A 88 5.85 3.51 15.03
CA LYS A 88 6.71 2.37 15.37
C LYS A 88 7.71 2.03 14.28
N PHE A 89 7.35 2.17 13.01
CA PHE A 89 8.24 1.90 11.90
C PHE A 89 9.40 2.89 11.84
N ASN A 90 9.12 4.16 12.10
CA ASN A 90 10.07 5.26 12.19
C ASN A 90 11.07 5.38 11.02
N VAL A 91 10.61 5.01 9.82
CA VAL A 91 11.39 5.21 8.58
C VAL A 91 10.79 6.37 7.82
N LYS A 92 11.60 7.40 7.57
CA LYS A 92 11.19 8.56 6.79
C LYS A 92 11.19 8.19 5.29
N PRO A 93 10.04 8.20 4.61
CA PRO A 93 9.99 8.06 3.17
C PRO A 93 10.40 9.37 2.50
N ASP A 94 11.01 9.27 1.32
CA ASP A 94 11.26 10.43 0.46
C ASP A 94 9.94 10.89 -0.19
N LEU A 95 9.09 9.93 -0.59
CA LEU A 95 7.83 10.20 -1.26
C LEU A 95 6.73 9.22 -0.83
N VAL A 96 5.53 9.73 -0.62
CA VAL A 96 4.32 8.94 -0.37
C VAL A 96 3.30 9.21 -1.48
N LEU A 97 2.91 8.18 -2.21
CA LEU A 97 1.88 8.25 -3.24
C LEU A 97 0.57 7.67 -2.71
N TYR A 98 -0.49 8.45 -2.74
CA TYR A 98 -1.82 7.99 -2.37
C TYR A 98 -2.69 7.82 -3.62
N LEU A 99 -3.05 6.57 -3.96
CA LEU A 99 -4.00 6.29 -5.03
C LEU A 99 -5.44 6.45 -4.52
N SER A 100 -6.07 7.53 -4.93
CA SER A 100 -7.49 7.82 -4.67
C SER A 100 -8.35 7.18 -5.76
N VAL A 101 -9.30 6.32 -5.37
CA VAL A 101 -10.20 5.60 -6.28
C VAL A 101 -11.60 5.59 -5.70
N SER A 102 -12.61 5.80 -6.52
CA SER A 102 -14.01 5.77 -6.13
C SER A 102 -14.46 4.36 -5.69
N LYS A 103 -15.41 4.29 -4.76
CA LYS A 103 -15.95 3.02 -4.25
C LYS A 103 -16.45 2.12 -5.40
N ASN A 104 -17.16 2.70 -6.38
CA ASN A 104 -17.69 1.94 -7.51
C ASN A 104 -16.58 1.28 -8.34
N ASN A 105 -15.51 2.02 -8.66
CA ASN A 105 -14.37 1.47 -9.40
C ASN A 105 -13.59 0.42 -8.60
N LEU A 106 -13.49 0.59 -7.27
CA LEU A 106 -12.88 -0.41 -6.40
C LEU A 106 -13.66 -1.71 -6.42
N THR A 107 -14.99 -1.64 -6.25
CA THR A 107 -15.87 -2.83 -6.25
C THR A 107 -15.76 -3.57 -7.57
N LYS A 108 -15.91 -2.88 -8.71
CA LYS A 108 -15.74 -3.48 -10.04
C LYS A 108 -14.40 -4.20 -10.20
N ARG A 109 -13.29 -3.55 -9.81
CA ARG A 109 -11.94 -4.11 -9.92
C ARG A 109 -11.71 -5.33 -9.03
N LEU A 110 -12.30 -5.34 -7.83
CA LEU A 110 -12.16 -6.46 -6.89
C LEU A 110 -12.95 -7.67 -7.34
N LEU A 111 -14.16 -7.49 -7.85
CA LEU A 111 -14.96 -8.57 -8.42
C LEU A 111 -14.26 -9.22 -9.62
N LEU A 112 -13.60 -8.43 -10.47
CA LEU A 112 -12.82 -8.94 -11.60
C LEU A 112 -11.54 -9.67 -11.17
N ARG A 113 -10.95 -9.32 -10.02
CA ARG A 113 -9.70 -9.92 -9.51
C ARG A 113 -9.85 -11.34 -9.02
N ARG A 114 -11.04 -11.73 -8.55
CA ARG A 114 -11.42 -13.09 -8.12
C ARG A 114 -10.45 -13.75 -7.13
N ARG A 115 -9.90 -13.00 -6.16
CA ARG A 115 -9.18 -13.64 -5.04
C ARG A 115 -10.18 -14.29 -4.10
N PHE A 116 -9.76 -15.38 -3.43
CA PHE A 116 -10.60 -16.11 -2.47
C PHE A 116 -11.22 -15.22 -1.39
N ASP A 117 -10.56 -14.11 -1.05
CA ASP A 117 -10.95 -13.15 -0.04
C ASP A 117 -11.72 -11.92 -0.60
N ASP A 118 -12.05 -11.89 -1.90
CA ASP A 118 -12.79 -10.81 -2.55
C ASP A 118 -14.32 -11.09 -2.57
N THR A 119 -14.91 -11.41 -1.42
CA THR A 119 -16.38 -11.50 -1.28
C THR A 119 -17.00 -10.10 -1.14
N LYS A 120 -18.30 -9.96 -1.46
CA LYS A 120 -19.01 -8.67 -1.35
C LYS A 120 -18.93 -8.10 0.07
N GLU A 121 -19.07 -8.93 1.09
CA GLU A 121 -18.99 -8.58 2.52
C GLU A 121 -17.58 -8.05 2.85
N ASN A 122 -16.53 -8.77 2.45
CA ASN A 122 -15.16 -8.40 2.70
C ASN A 122 -14.74 -7.12 1.95
N ILE A 123 -15.26 -6.89 0.75
CA ILE A 123 -14.98 -5.68 -0.02
C ILE A 123 -15.49 -4.43 0.72
N GLY A 124 -16.75 -4.46 1.17
CA GLY A 124 -17.36 -3.37 1.92
C GLY A 124 -16.64 -3.09 3.24
N GLY A 125 -16.38 -4.13 4.03
CA GLY A 125 -15.70 -4.05 5.30
C GLY A 125 -14.27 -3.50 5.17
N ARG A 126 -13.50 -3.96 4.17
CA ARG A 126 -12.13 -3.47 3.91
C ARG A 126 -12.09 -2.01 3.47
N TYR A 127 -13.06 -1.58 2.66
CA TYR A 127 -13.13 -0.18 2.25
C TYR A 127 -13.44 0.73 3.43
N HIS A 128 -14.42 0.36 4.26
CA HIS A 128 -14.77 1.11 5.47
C HIS A 128 -13.61 1.17 6.47
N LEU A 129 -12.95 0.02 6.69
CA LEU A 129 -11.79 -0.07 7.55
C LEU A 129 -10.61 0.78 7.04
N PHE A 130 -10.42 0.82 5.71
CA PHE A 130 -9.42 1.69 5.09
C PHE A 130 -9.74 3.16 5.37
N LEU A 131 -10.97 3.62 5.12
CA LEU A 131 -11.36 5.00 5.37
C LEU A 131 -11.16 5.38 6.84
N LYS A 132 -11.60 4.56 7.79
CA LYS A 132 -11.47 4.82 9.23
C LYS A 132 -10.02 4.97 9.69
N ARG A 133 -9.08 4.24 9.10
CA ARG A 133 -7.68 4.15 9.58
C ARG A 133 -6.68 4.88 8.71
N ALA A 134 -6.79 4.78 7.41
CA ALA A 134 -5.82 5.34 6.48
C ALA A 134 -5.90 6.86 6.37
N LEU A 135 -7.08 7.47 6.65
CA LEU A 135 -7.22 8.94 6.64
C LEU A 135 -6.24 9.61 7.59
N SER A 136 -6.00 9.04 8.77
CA SER A 136 -5.04 9.59 9.73
C SER A 136 -3.59 9.50 9.21
N VAL A 137 -3.24 8.41 8.52
CA VAL A 137 -1.92 8.24 7.88
C VAL A 137 -1.74 9.22 6.72
N ILE A 138 -2.78 9.38 5.89
CA ILE A 138 -2.79 10.33 4.77
C ILE A 138 -2.61 11.76 5.29
N ARG A 139 -3.38 12.16 6.32
CA ARG A 139 -3.26 13.49 6.96
C ARG A 139 -1.85 13.71 7.53
N TYR A 140 -1.28 12.71 8.18
CA TYR A 140 0.09 12.77 8.71
C TYR A 140 1.12 13.09 7.63
N TYR A 141 1.13 12.33 6.53
CA TYR A 141 2.10 12.55 5.45
C TYR A 141 1.80 13.82 4.64
N LYS A 142 0.52 14.22 4.53
CA LYS A 142 0.14 15.52 3.94
C LYS A 142 0.71 16.68 4.76
N LYS A 143 0.57 16.64 6.11
CA LYS A 143 1.17 17.65 7.01
C LYS A 143 2.70 17.69 6.89
N LYS A 144 3.33 16.55 6.64
CA LYS A 144 4.79 16.45 6.41
C LYS A 144 5.23 16.86 4.99
N LYS A 145 4.31 17.34 4.14
CA LYS A 145 4.56 17.74 2.75
C LYS A 145 5.23 16.64 1.89
N SER A 146 5.10 15.38 2.29
CA SER A 146 5.70 14.22 1.61
C SER A 146 4.70 13.37 0.84
N LEU A 147 3.41 13.77 0.76
CA LEU A 147 2.33 13.01 0.13
C LEU A 147 1.84 13.69 -1.15
N LEU A 148 1.78 12.90 -2.22
CA LEU A 148 1.12 13.28 -3.48
C LEU A 148 -0.08 12.36 -3.72
N THR A 149 -1.22 12.98 -4.06
CA THR A 149 -2.45 12.24 -4.40
C THR A 149 -2.52 11.99 -5.90
N ILE A 150 -2.75 10.74 -6.27
CA ILE A 150 -2.88 10.29 -7.65
C ILE A 150 -4.33 9.86 -7.89
N ASN A 151 -4.96 10.36 -8.94
CA ASN A 151 -6.24 9.82 -9.40
C ASN A 151 -6.01 8.41 -9.97
N GLY A 152 -6.50 7.40 -9.25
CA GLY A 152 -6.40 6.01 -9.61
C GLY A 152 -7.61 5.48 -10.40
N ASN A 153 -8.61 6.31 -10.71
CA ASN A 153 -9.81 5.89 -11.46
C ASN A 153 -9.54 5.53 -12.92
N PRO A 154 -8.66 6.23 -13.67
CA PRO A 154 -8.38 5.91 -15.06
C PRO A 154 -7.82 4.49 -15.26
N PRO A 155 -7.74 4.00 -16.52
CA PRO A 155 -7.07 2.75 -16.86
C PRO A 155 -5.62 2.71 -16.38
N ILE A 156 -5.10 1.50 -16.10
CA ILE A 156 -3.77 1.25 -15.53
C ILE A 156 -2.68 2.02 -16.30
N LYS A 157 -2.67 1.96 -17.64
CA LYS A 157 -1.67 2.64 -18.49
C LYS A 157 -1.67 4.16 -18.27
N GLN A 158 -2.85 4.77 -18.14
CA GLN A 158 -2.97 6.22 -17.91
C GLN A 158 -2.47 6.62 -16.52
N VAL A 159 -2.81 5.83 -15.49
CA VAL A 159 -2.31 6.05 -14.12
C VAL A 159 -0.78 5.93 -14.08
N SER A 160 -0.21 4.93 -14.76
CA SER A 160 1.25 4.76 -14.86
C SER A 160 1.92 5.96 -15.55
N LYS A 161 1.32 6.48 -16.65
CA LYS A 161 1.82 7.69 -17.35
C LYS A 161 1.83 8.91 -16.44
N ASN A 162 0.75 9.10 -15.67
CA ASN A 162 0.65 10.21 -14.71
C ASN A 162 1.69 10.09 -13.58
N ILE A 163 1.88 8.88 -13.03
CA ILE A 163 2.90 8.62 -12.02
C ILE A 163 4.30 8.89 -12.59
N LYS A 164 4.61 8.45 -13.81
CA LYS A 164 5.89 8.72 -14.46
C LYS A 164 6.17 10.23 -14.54
N LYS A 165 5.21 11.03 -15.03
CA LYS A 165 5.34 12.49 -15.09
C LYS A 165 5.65 13.12 -13.71
N ILE A 166 4.95 12.67 -12.67
CA ILE A 166 5.14 13.16 -11.30
C ILE A 166 6.53 12.80 -10.79
N LEU A 167 6.97 11.56 -10.98
CA LEU A 167 8.28 11.10 -10.54
C LEU A 167 9.41 11.84 -11.29
N THR A 168 9.28 12.06 -12.60
CA THR A 168 10.27 12.85 -13.36
C THR A 168 10.41 14.25 -12.77
N ARG A 169 9.31 14.95 -12.51
CA ARG A 169 9.35 16.29 -11.89
C ARG A 169 9.94 16.28 -10.48
N TYR A 170 9.60 15.25 -9.69
CA TYR A 170 10.10 15.12 -8.32
C TYR A 170 11.61 14.87 -8.25
N LEU A 171 12.16 14.15 -9.22
CA LEU A 171 13.61 13.85 -9.30
C LEU A 171 14.43 14.99 -9.87
N GLN A 172 13.81 16.01 -10.47
CA GLN A 172 14.47 17.21 -11.02
C GLN A 172 14.54 18.37 -10.00
N GLN A 173 13.90 18.22 -8.84
CA GLN A 173 13.96 19.17 -7.71
C GLN A 173 15.07 18.82 -6.73
#